data_854ee930ca4732adf8c6c747949ff9c8
#
_entry.id   854ee930ca4732adf8c6c747949ff9c8
#
_cell.length_a   1.000
_cell.length_b   1.000
_cell.length_c   1.000
_cell.angle_alpha   90.00
_cell.angle_beta   90.00
_cell.angle_gamma   90.00
#
_symmetry.space_group_name_H-M   'P 1'
#
loop_
_entity.id
_entity.type
_entity.pdbx_description
1 polymer ?
#
loop_
_entity_poly.entity_id
_entity_poly.type
_entity_poly.pdbx_seq_one_letter_code
_entity_poly.pdbx_strand_id
1 'polypeptide(L)'
;MSGAILIYLAEKSGKFYDQKDRLKINQWLMAQMGTVGPMIGQHHQFHHYNPGKSEFGEERYFKITKRIYQELDNRLKDSKFLAGEKYTIADIATWPWLARHEWHDIGLKNYKNLSRWYLEIAERDAVIKGYRFMDKDLKIPELI
;
A
#
# COMPACT_ATOMS: atom_id res chain seq x y z
N MET A 1 -2.42 -11.92 10.34
CA MET A 1 -3.02 -10.75 11.04
C MET A 1 -1.97 -9.66 11.24
N SER A 2 -1.42 -9.17 10.14
CA SER A 2 -0.32 -8.19 10.11
C SER A 2 -0.63 -6.87 10.79
N GLY A 3 -1.88 -6.39 10.73
CA GLY A 3 -2.27 -5.14 11.42
C GLY A 3 -2.10 -5.20 12.93
N ALA A 4 -2.48 -6.31 13.56
CA ALA A 4 -2.29 -6.49 15.00
C ALA A 4 -0.79 -6.54 15.39
N ILE A 5 0.03 -7.18 14.55
CA ILE A 5 1.49 -7.21 14.74
C ILE A 5 2.08 -5.81 14.63
N LEU A 6 1.65 -5.02 13.64
CA LEU A 6 2.11 -3.64 13.48
C LEU A 6 1.75 -2.76 14.67
N ILE A 7 0.52 -2.86 15.18
CA ILE A 7 0.09 -2.13 16.41
C ILE A 7 0.98 -2.53 17.58
N TYR A 8 1.14 -3.83 17.83
CA TYR A 8 1.96 -4.33 18.94
C TYR A 8 3.41 -3.84 18.87
N LEU A 9 4.04 -3.94 17.68
CA LEU A 9 5.43 -3.50 17.49
C LEU A 9 5.57 -1.98 17.62
N ALA A 10 4.61 -1.22 17.14
CA ALA A 10 4.61 0.23 17.22
C ALA A 10 4.45 0.71 18.67
N GLU A 11 3.54 0.11 19.45
CA GLU A 11 3.38 0.38 20.88
C GLU A 11 4.65 0.00 21.64
N LYS A 12 5.21 -1.17 21.39
CA LYS A 12 6.45 -1.64 22.03
C LYS A 12 7.67 -0.76 21.74
N SER A 13 7.78 -0.24 20.52
CA SER A 13 8.92 0.61 20.09
C SER A 13 8.70 2.10 20.37
N GLY A 14 7.47 2.55 20.63
CA GLY A 14 7.10 3.95 20.70
C GLY A 14 7.22 4.70 19.37
N LYS A 15 7.18 4.01 18.22
CA LYS A 15 7.38 4.60 16.89
C LYS A 15 6.19 4.35 15.96
N PHE A 16 5.97 5.29 15.04
CA PHE A 16 4.99 5.17 13.94
C PHE A 16 3.52 5.05 14.36
N TYR A 17 3.18 5.32 15.63
CA TYR A 17 1.83 5.20 16.19
C TYR A 17 1.59 6.22 17.28
N ASP A 18 1.58 7.52 16.91
CA ASP A 18 1.41 8.65 17.82
C ASP A 18 0.01 8.64 18.44
N GLN A 19 -0.08 8.83 19.77
CA GLN A 19 -1.35 8.82 20.52
C GLN A 19 -2.31 9.93 20.05
N LYS A 20 -1.79 11.10 19.64
CA LYS A 20 -2.61 12.21 19.14
C LYS A 20 -3.33 11.87 17.84
N ASP A 21 -2.70 11.06 16.99
CA ASP A 21 -3.20 10.71 15.67
C ASP A 21 -3.74 9.29 15.62
N ARG A 22 -3.83 8.60 16.77
CA ARG A 22 -4.18 7.17 16.87
C ARG A 22 -5.45 6.81 16.10
N LEU A 23 -6.50 7.63 16.20
CA LEU A 23 -7.76 7.37 15.50
C LEU A 23 -7.56 7.40 13.97
N LYS A 24 -6.87 8.42 13.45
CA LYS A 24 -6.58 8.53 12.00
C LYS A 24 -5.69 7.40 11.52
N ILE A 25 -4.67 7.04 12.31
CA ILE A 25 -3.77 5.93 11.99
C ILE A 25 -4.58 4.63 11.90
N ASN A 26 -5.45 4.37 12.88
CA ASN A 26 -6.31 3.19 12.89
C ASN A 26 -7.30 3.18 11.73
N GLN A 27 -7.91 4.31 11.36
CA GLN A 27 -8.80 4.39 10.20
C GLN A 27 -8.09 3.92 8.93
N TRP A 28 -6.89 4.43 8.64
CA TRP A 28 -6.15 4.06 7.44
C TRP A 28 -5.57 2.65 7.52
N LEU A 29 -5.15 2.20 8.71
CA LEU A 29 -4.74 0.82 8.91
C LEU A 29 -5.90 -0.15 8.67
N MET A 30 -7.09 0.15 9.16
CA MET A 30 -8.29 -0.68 8.94
C MET A 30 -8.77 -0.60 7.48
N ALA A 31 -8.68 0.56 6.82
CA ALA A 31 -8.94 0.68 5.39
C ALA A 31 -8.00 -0.23 4.57
N GLN A 32 -6.73 -0.29 4.96
CA GLN A 32 -5.79 -1.23 4.34
C GLN A 32 -6.17 -2.68 4.61
N MET A 33 -6.43 -3.06 5.86
CA MET A 33 -6.75 -4.45 6.25
C MET A 33 -8.08 -4.95 5.65
N GLY A 34 -9.08 -4.07 5.56
CA GLY A 34 -10.43 -4.44 5.10
C GLY A 34 -10.66 -4.24 3.60
N THR A 35 -9.87 -3.38 2.95
CA THR A 35 -10.15 -2.99 1.55
C THR A 35 -8.91 -3.07 0.68
N VAL A 36 -7.88 -2.26 0.94
CA VAL A 36 -6.74 -2.15 0.02
C VAL A 36 -6.07 -3.50 -0.19
N GLY A 37 -5.62 -4.15 0.88
CA GLY A 37 -4.95 -5.45 0.83
C GLY A 37 -5.83 -6.54 0.20
N PRO A 38 -7.02 -6.81 0.75
CA PRO A 38 -7.89 -7.86 0.23
C PRO A 38 -8.29 -7.65 -1.24
N MET A 39 -8.64 -6.43 -1.65
CA MET A 39 -9.12 -6.18 -3.02
C MET A 39 -7.99 -6.22 -4.05
N ILE A 40 -6.83 -5.64 -3.74
CA ILE A 40 -5.64 -5.76 -4.59
C ILE A 40 -5.18 -7.23 -4.65
N GLY A 41 -5.28 -7.96 -3.54
CA GLY A 41 -4.98 -9.39 -3.51
C GLY A 41 -5.89 -10.21 -4.44
N GLN A 42 -7.18 -9.89 -4.51
CA GLN A 42 -8.09 -10.50 -5.49
C GLN A 42 -7.73 -10.09 -6.92
N HIS A 43 -7.34 -8.84 -7.13
CA HIS A 43 -6.85 -8.41 -8.45
C HIS A 43 -5.61 -9.23 -8.87
N HIS A 44 -4.62 -9.41 -7.97
CA HIS A 44 -3.49 -10.30 -8.24
C HIS A 44 -3.95 -11.72 -8.59
N GLN A 45 -4.94 -12.25 -7.85
CA GLN A 45 -5.44 -13.61 -8.06
C GLN A 45 -6.03 -13.79 -9.45
N PHE A 46 -6.84 -12.87 -9.93
CA PHE A 46 -7.53 -12.99 -11.21
C PHE A 46 -6.69 -12.50 -12.39
N HIS A 47 -6.02 -11.37 -12.25
CA HIS A 47 -5.30 -10.71 -13.35
C HIS A 47 -3.87 -11.26 -13.52
N HIS A 48 -3.12 -11.48 -12.44
CA HIS A 48 -1.70 -11.87 -12.52
C HIS A 48 -1.51 -13.39 -12.45
N TYR A 49 -2.13 -14.07 -11.47
CA TYR A 49 -1.90 -15.50 -11.27
C TYR A 49 -2.79 -16.41 -12.11
N ASN A 50 -3.99 -15.99 -12.48
CA ASN A 50 -4.95 -16.78 -13.23
C ASN A 50 -5.62 -16.01 -14.38
N PRO A 51 -4.85 -15.38 -15.29
CA PRO A 51 -5.41 -14.58 -16.37
C PRO A 51 -6.30 -15.45 -17.28
N GLY A 52 -7.42 -14.90 -17.72
CA GLY A 52 -8.37 -15.56 -18.61
C GLY A 52 -9.24 -16.62 -17.95
N LYS A 53 -9.15 -16.85 -16.62
CA LYS A 53 -9.97 -17.84 -15.92
C LYS A 53 -11.34 -17.32 -15.50
N SER A 54 -11.52 -16.01 -15.36
CA SER A 54 -12.78 -15.38 -14.99
C SER A 54 -12.81 -13.92 -15.46
N GLU A 55 -13.45 -13.67 -16.60
CA GLU A 55 -13.63 -12.33 -17.13
C GLU A 55 -14.33 -11.42 -16.11
N PHE A 56 -15.38 -11.91 -15.46
CA PHE A 56 -16.07 -11.17 -14.40
C PHE A 56 -15.16 -10.80 -13.23
N GLY A 57 -14.32 -11.75 -12.77
CA GLY A 57 -13.40 -11.51 -11.67
C GLY A 57 -12.32 -10.48 -12.05
N GLU A 58 -11.72 -10.62 -13.23
CA GLU A 58 -10.71 -9.72 -13.75
C GLU A 58 -11.24 -8.29 -13.87
N GLU A 59 -12.37 -8.10 -14.56
CA GLU A 59 -12.99 -6.79 -14.74
C GLU A 59 -13.39 -6.15 -13.41
N ARG A 60 -14.02 -6.92 -12.52
CA ARG A 60 -14.48 -6.45 -11.21
C ARG A 60 -13.32 -5.93 -10.38
N TYR A 61 -12.27 -6.75 -10.19
CA TYR A 61 -11.18 -6.40 -9.30
C TYR A 61 -10.23 -5.39 -9.91
N PHE A 62 -10.10 -5.32 -11.23
CA PHE A 62 -9.42 -4.22 -11.91
C PHE A 62 -10.11 -2.87 -11.62
N LYS A 63 -11.43 -2.78 -11.78
CA LYS A 63 -12.20 -1.56 -11.46
C LYS A 63 -12.06 -1.15 -9.99
N ILE A 64 -12.12 -2.12 -9.08
CA ILE A 64 -11.95 -1.86 -7.64
C ILE A 64 -10.53 -1.37 -7.34
N THR A 65 -9.50 -2.00 -7.90
CA THR A 65 -8.11 -1.59 -7.68
C THR A 65 -7.84 -0.20 -8.25
N LYS A 66 -8.36 0.11 -9.44
CA LYS A 66 -8.27 1.45 -10.02
C LYS A 66 -8.93 2.52 -9.13
N ARG A 67 -10.08 2.19 -8.53
CA ARG A 67 -10.74 3.08 -7.57
C ARG A 67 -9.89 3.26 -6.30
N ILE A 68 -9.27 2.21 -5.78
CA ILE A 68 -8.35 2.30 -4.62
C ILE A 68 -7.20 3.27 -4.93
N TYR A 69 -6.59 3.18 -6.12
CA TYR A 69 -5.56 4.12 -6.55
C TYR A 69 -6.05 5.57 -6.51
N GLN A 70 -7.25 5.82 -7.05
CA GLN A 70 -7.85 7.16 -7.06
C GLN A 70 -8.12 7.68 -5.63
N GLU A 71 -8.66 6.84 -4.76
CA GLU A 71 -8.94 7.22 -3.35
C GLU A 71 -7.66 7.51 -2.57
N LEU A 72 -6.61 6.70 -2.75
CA LEU A 72 -5.30 6.93 -2.14
C LEU A 72 -4.65 8.21 -2.69
N ASP A 73 -4.70 8.45 -4.00
CA ASP A 73 -4.17 9.67 -4.61
C ASP A 73 -4.90 10.92 -4.11
N ASN A 74 -6.25 10.87 -4.05
CA ASN A 74 -7.06 11.96 -3.51
C ASN A 74 -6.70 12.24 -2.04
N ARG A 75 -6.53 11.20 -1.24
CA ARG A 75 -6.12 11.36 0.16
C ARG A 75 -4.76 12.04 0.30
N LEU A 76 -3.81 11.62 -0.51
CA LEU A 76 -2.43 12.11 -0.49
C LEU A 76 -2.25 13.49 -1.13
N LYS A 77 -3.28 14.04 -1.77
CA LYS A 77 -3.31 15.42 -2.24
C LYS A 77 -3.19 16.43 -1.09
N ASP A 78 -3.88 16.15 0.01
CA ASP A 78 -4.02 17.07 1.14
C ASP A 78 -3.17 16.64 2.36
N SER A 79 -2.34 15.62 2.22
CA SER A 79 -1.44 15.16 3.29
C SER A 79 -0.20 14.46 2.76
N LYS A 80 0.86 14.51 3.54
CA LYS A 80 2.13 13.89 3.18
C LYS A 80 2.05 12.37 3.19
N PHE A 81 1.40 11.79 4.22
CA PHE A 81 1.19 10.36 4.44
C PHE A 81 -0.28 10.06 4.68
N LEU A 82 -0.67 8.78 4.73
CA LEU A 82 -2.07 8.37 4.82
C LEU A 82 -2.77 8.91 6.07
N ALA A 83 -2.12 8.90 7.22
CA ALA A 83 -2.71 9.41 8.46
C ALA A 83 -2.44 10.90 8.73
N GLY A 84 -1.67 11.60 7.88
CA GLY A 84 -1.32 13.01 8.04
C GLY A 84 0.14 13.30 7.64
N GLU A 85 0.84 14.14 8.41
CA GLU A 85 2.17 14.60 8.06
C GLU A 85 3.30 13.62 8.45
N LYS A 86 3.01 12.62 9.29
CA LYS A 86 3.99 11.65 9.77
C LYS A 86 3.80 10.28 9.12
N TYR A 87 4.93 9.64 8.82
CA TYR A 87 4.98 8.23 8.41
C TYR A 87 4.54 7.31 9.56
N THR A 88 3.58 6.43 9.32
CA THR A 88 2.93 5.62 10.33
C THR A 88 2.78 4.15 9.91
N ILE A 89 2.28 3.32 10.82
CA ILE A 89 1.96 1.91 10.53
C ILE A 89 0.89 1.76 9.43
N ALA A 90 0.09 2.77 9.16
CA ALA A 90 -0.86 2.75 8.04
C ALA A 90 -0.13 2.76 6.69
N ASP A 91 0.93 3.56 6.57
CA ASP A 91 1.78 3.60 5.38
C ASP A 91 2.61 2.31 5.24
N ILE A 92 3.17 1.84 6.37
CA ILE A 92 3.93 0.58 6.42
C ILE A 92 3.09 -0.61 5.92
N ALA A 93 1.80 -0.65 6.29
CA ALA A 93 0.89 -1.71 5.87
C ALA A 93 0.45 -1.60 4.41
N THR A 94 0.31 -0.37 3.89
CA THR A 94 -0.27 -0.09 2.56
C THR A 94 0.77 -0.16 1.46
N TRP A 95 1.96 0.37 1.69
CA TRP A 95 3.01 0.52 0.67
C TRP A 95 3.39 -0.82 -0.03
N PRO A 96 3.54 -1.97 0.66
CA PRO A 96 3.91 -3.22 0.01
C PRO A 96 2.92 -3.70 -1.07
N TRP A 97 1.65 -3.30 -0.97
CA TRP A 97 0.65 -3.60 -1.98
C TRP A 97 0.87 -2.77 -3.25
N LEU A 98 1.23 -1.50 -3.09
CA LEU A 98 1.56 -0.60 -4.21
C LEU A 98 2.94 -0.93 -4.80
N ALA A 99 3.84 -1.55 -4.05
CA ALA A 99 5.12 -2.06 -4.56
C ALA A 99 4.97 -3.26 -5.53
N ARG A 100 3.74 -3.71 -5.79
CA ARG A 100 3.39 -4.69 -6.83
C ARG A 100 2.63 -4.05 -8.00
N HIS A 101 2.73 -2.71 -8.17
CA HIS A 101 1.96 -1.97 -9.18
C HIS A 101 2.17 -2.47 -10.62
N GLU A 102 3.31 -3.08 -10.93
CA GLU A 102 3.57 -3.72 -12.23
C GLU A 102 2.58 -4.86 -12.54
N TRP A 103 2.00 -5.50 -11.52
CA TRP A 103 1.00 -6.55 -11.67
C TRP A 103 -0.42 -6.03 -11.83
N HIS A 104 -0.61 -4.72 -11.68
CA HIS A 104 -1.95 -4.13 -11.65
C HIS A 104 -2.43 -3.61 -13.01
N ASP A 105 -1.50 -3.36 -13.94
CA ASP A 105 -1.80 -2.81 -15.27
C ASP A 105 -2.63 -1.51 -15.23
N ILE A 106 -2.36 -0.65 -14.24
CA ILE A 106 -3.08 0.61 -13.98
C ILE A 106 -2.22 1.83 -14.32
N GLY A 107 -0.90 1.71 -14.15
CA GLY A 107 0.04 2.81 -14.35
C GLY A 107 0.09 3.76 -13.15
N LEU A 108 0.89 3.39 -12.15
CA LEU A 108 1.03 4.16 -10.90
C LEU A 108 1.46 5.62 -11.14
N LYS A 109 2.31 5.87 -12.12
CA LYS A 109 2.79 7.22 -12.48
C LYS A 109 1.68 8.22 -12.88
N ASN A 110 0.50 7.72 -13.26
CA ASN A 110 -0.63 8.57 -13.61
C ASN A 110 -1.32 9.19 -12.37
N TYR A 111 -0.93 8.75 -11.17
CA TYR A 111 -1.46 9.19 -9.88
C TYR A 111 -0.40 10.00 -9.14
N LYS A 112 -0.36 11.31 -9.38
CA LYS A 112 0.73 12.21 -8.98
C LYS A 112 1.04 12.16 -7.47
N ASN A 113 0.03 12.20 -6.63
CA ASN A 113 0.21 12.25 -5.17
C ASN A 113 0.60 10.87 -4.62
N LEU A 114 -0.01 9.81 -5.17
CA LEU A 114 0.31 8.44 -4.84
C LEU A 114 1.73 8.07 -5.29
N SER A 115 2.16 8.53 -6.47
CA SER A 115 3.54 8.37 -6.97
C SER A 115 4.56 9.05 -6.05
N ARG A 116 4.31 10.28 -5.64
CA ARG A 116 5.16 10.99 -4.67
C ARG A 116 5.31 10.20 -3.38
N TRP A 117 4.20 9.77 -2.79
CA TRP A 117 4.17 8.97 -1.57
C TRP A 117 4.92 7.64 -1.72
N TYR A 118 4.71 6.96 -2.86
CA TYR A 118 5.39 5.71 -3.17
C TYR A 118 6.91 5.88 -3.20
N LEU A 119 7.41 6.88 -3.94
CA LEU A 119 8.84 7.15 -4.08
C LEU A 119 9.48 7.57 -2.75
N GLU A 120 8.85 8.45 -1.99
CA GLU A 120 9.35 8.89 -0.69
C GLU A 120 9.55 7.72 0.29
N ILE A 121 8.64 6.73 0.26
CA ILE A 121 8.76 5.54 1.10
C ILE A 121 9.80 4.57 0.54
N ALA A 122 9.89 4.42 -0.78
CA ALA A 122 10.85 3.56 -1.47
C ALA A 122 12.32 3.90 -1.14
N GLU A 123 12.61 5.18 -0.88
CA GLU A 123 13.95 5.67 -0.55
C GLU A 123 14.38 5.39 0.90
N ARG A 124 13.48 4.91 1.75
CA ARG A 124 13.80 4.63 3.16
C ARG A 124 14.70 3.40 3.29
N ASP A 125 15.84 3.52 3.97
CA ASP A 125 16.77 2.41 4.21
C ASP A 125 16.11 1.16 4.78
N ALA A 126 15.16 1.32 5.72
CA ALA A 126 14.44 0.21 6.33
C ALA A 126 13.51 -0.49 5.33
N VAL A 127 12.92 0.25 4.38
CA VAL A 127 12.08 -0.30 3.31
C VAL A 127 12.95 -1.06 2.31
N ILE A 128 14.07 -0.49 1.88
CA ILE A 128 15.03 -1.15 0.99
C ILE A 128 15.55 -2.45 1.60
N LYS A 129 15.95 -2.42 2.88
CA LYS A 129 16.41 -3.61 3.61
C LYS A 129 15.29 -4.65 3.76
N GLY A 130 14.08 -4.23 4.11
CA GLY A 130 12.92 -5.11 4.25
C GLY A 130 12.51 -5.74 2.91
N TYR A 131 12.56 -4.99 1.82
CA TYR A 131 12.23 -5.49 0.49
C TYR A 131 13.20 -6.59 0.01
N ARG A 132 14.50 -6.44 0.38
CA ARG A 132 15.56 -7.40 0.06
C ARG A 132 15.74 -8.52 1.08
N PHE A 133 14.90 -8.60 2.10
CA PHE A 133 15.10 -9.54 3.20
C PHE A 133 15.05 -11.00 2.75
N MET A 134 14.14 -11.35 1.86
CA MET A 134 13.99 -12.72 1.35
C MET A 134 14.85 -13.01 0.13
N ASP A 135 15.20 -11.98 -0.63
CA ASP A 135 16.01 -12.07 -1.85
C ASP A 135 16.80 -10.76 -2.00
N LYS A 136 18.13 -10.86 -1.93
CA LYS A 136 19.05 -9.72 -1.98
C LYS A 136 19.05 -8.98 -3.32
N ASP A 137 18.66 -9.68 -4.40
CA ASP A 137 18.63 -9.13 -5.75
C ASP A 137 17.31 -8.45 -6.09
N LEU A 138 16.30 -8.57 -5.22
CA LEU A 138 15.03 -7.86 -5.39
C LEU A 138 15.24 -6.34 -5.38
N LYS A 139 14.72 -5.71 -6.42
CA LYS A 139 14.67 -4.25 -6.55
C LYS A 139 13.25 -3.77 -6.31
N ILE A 140 13.12 -2.63 -5.64
CA ILE A 140 11.84 -1.93 -5.57
C ILE A 140 11.46 -1.50 -6.98
N PRO A 141 10.24 -1.81 -7.48
CA PRO A 141 9.81 -1.44 -8.82
C PRO A 141 9.85 0.06 -9.08
N GLU A 142 10.35 0.45 -10.25
CA GLU A 142 10.29 1.83 -10.71
C GLU A 142 8.86 2.17 -11.16
N LEU A 143 8.53 3.47 -11.20
CA LEU A 143 7.19 3.90 -11.65
C LEU A 143 6.96 3.61 -13.13
N ILE A 144 5.88 2.92 -13.42
CA ILE A 144 5.34 2.68 -14.75
C ILE A 144 3.97 3.32 -14.92
#